data_5537c6064026e7f15d6f468363053647
#
_entry.id   5537c6064026e7f15d6f468363053647
#
_cell.length_a   1.000
_cell.length_b   1.000
_cell.length_c   1.000
_cell.angle_alpha   90.00
_cell.angle_beta   90.00
_cell.angle_gamma   90.00
#
_symmetry.space_group_name_H-M   'P 1'
#
loop_
_entity.id
_entity.type
_entity.pdbx_description
1 polymer ?
#
loop_
_entity_poly.entity_id
_entity_poly.type
_entity_poly.pdbx_seq_one_letter_code
_entity_poly.pdbx_strand_id
1 'polypeptide(L)'
;MYKRQVHPHLLAAGGGAIVNFTSISSRVAQTGRWLYPVSKAALLQVTRSLAMDYAADRIRVNSVSPGWTWSRVMDELTQGDRAKTDRVAADYHLLGRAGDPAEVAEVVAFLLSDHASFVTGADYAVDGGYSAMGPEQARPAIPRLAQ
;
A
#
# COMPACT_ATOMS: atom_id res chain seq x y z
N MET A 1 -16.92 -3.84 -6.19
CA MET A 1 -18.14 -4.64 -6.31
C MET A 1 -18.31 -5.62 -5.14
N TYR A 2 -17.32 -6.41 -4.77
CA TYR A 2 -17.38 -7.32 -3.61
C TYR A 2 -17.74 -6.64 -2.26
N LYS A 3 -17.39 -5.37 -2.07
CA LYS A 3 -17.67 -4.59 -0.85
C LYS A 3 -19.17 -4.41 -0.58
N ARG A 4 -19.99 -4.26 -1.62
CA ARG A 4 -21.46 -4.26 -1.48
C ARG A 4 -22.00 -5.62 -1.07
N GLN A 5 -21.33 -6.69 -1.46
CA GLN A 5 -21.75 -8.07 -1.11
C GLN A 5 -21.42 -8.41 0.34
N VAL A 6 -20.29 -7.92 0.88
CA VAL A 6 -19.91 -8.19 2.29
C VAL A 6 -20.60 -7.27 3.30
N HIS A 7 -21.09 -6.09 2.88
CA HIS A 7 -21.72 -5.12 3.77
C HIS A 7 -22.88 -5.70 4.60
N PRO A 8 -23.87 -6.42 4.04
CA PRO A 8 -24.95 -7.00 4.83
C PRO A 8 -24.45 -7.99 5.89
N HIS A 9 -23.38 -8.72 5.60
CA HIS A 9 -22.80 -9.68 6.55
C HIS A 9 -22.07 -8.97 7.69
N LEU A 10 -21.33 -7.91 7.40
CA LEU A 10 -20.67 -7.11 8.43
C LEU A 10 -21.71 -6.38 9.30
N LEU A 11 -22.78 -5.85 8.70
CA LEU A 11 -23.87 -5.24 9.43
C LEU A 11 -24.55 -6.23 10.38
N ALA A 12 -24.85 -7.43 9.89
CA ALA A 12 -25.43 -8.51 10.72
C ALA A 12 -24.51 -8.96 11.86
N ALA A 13 -23.19 -8.88 11.66
CA ALA A 13 -22.16 -9.14 12.69
C ALA A 13 -22.01 -7.99 13.70
N GLY A 14 -22.72 -6.86 13.49
CA GLY A 14 -22.65 -5.70 14.37
C GLY A 14 -21.47 -4.76 14.12
N GLY A 15 -20.82 -4.86 12.99
CA GLY A 15 -19.66 -4.06 12.57
C GLY A 15 -18.54 -4.89 11.97
N GLY A 16 -17.39 -4.28 11.76
CA GLY A 16 -16.22 -4.99 11.22
C GLY A 16 -15.16 -4.08 10.59
N ALA A 17 -14.29 -4.67 9.81
CA ALA A 17 -13.25 -3.93 9.12
C ALA A 17 -13.02 -4.44 7.68
N ILE A 18 -12.70 -3.51 6.80
CA ILE A 18 -12.32 -3.77 5.39
C ILE A 18 -10.95 -3.15 5.15
N VAL A 19 -10.04 -3.91 4.55
CA VAL A 19 -8.74 -3.40 4.10
C VAL A 19 -8.63 -3.57 2.59
N ASN A 20 -8.34 -2.48 1.89
CA ASN A 20 -8.12 -2.44 0.46
C ASN A 20 -6.63 -2.43 0.14
N PHE A 21 -6.20 -3.23 -0.81
CA PHE A 21 -4.82 -3.19 -1.32
C PHE A 21 -4.71 -2.17 -2.46
N THR A 22 -4.19 -0.99 -2.13
CA THR A 22 -3.83 0.03 -3.10
C THR A 22 -2.40 -0.21 -3.62
N SER A 23 -1.60 0.80 -3.78
CA SER A 23 -0.18 0.74 -4.14
C SER A 23 0.43 2.13 -3.96
N ILE A 24 1.73 2.22 -3.80
CA ILE A 24 2.45 3.49 -3.93
C ILE A 24 2.11 4.22 -5.24
N SER A 25 1.85 3.48 -6.33
CA SER A 25 1.45 4.04 -7.62
C SER A 25 0.08 4.73 -7.62
N SER A 26 -0.70 4.62 -6.54
CA SER A 26 -1.90 5.43 -6.33
C SER A 26 -1.59 6.91 -6.10
N ARG A 27 -0.37 7.25 -5.73
CA ARG A 27 0.08 8.58 -5.34
C ARG A 27 1.22 9.13 -6.19
N VAL A 28 2.05 8.25 -6.78
CA VAL A 28 3.19 8.63 -7.60
C VAL A 28 3.11 8.02 -8.99
N ALA A 29 3.53 8.79 -10.00
CA ALA A 29 3.58 8.31 -11.36
C ALA A 29 4.69 7.28 -11.55
N GLN A 30 4.47 6.31 -12.42
CA GLN A 30 5.44 5.31 -12.81
C GLN A 30 5.51 5.21 -14.33
N THR A 31 6.71 5.21 -14.88
CA THR A 31 6.94 5.11 -16.31
C THR A 31 6.38 3.80 -16.88
N GLY A 32 5.68 3.90 -18.02
CA GLY A 32 5.14 2.74 -18.73
C GLY A 32 3.91 2.09 -18.09
N ARG A 33 3.33 2.70 -17.06
CA ARG A 33 2.16 2.17 -16.33
C ARG A 33 1.08 3.22 -16.22
N TRP A 34 -0.02 3.09 -16.95
CA TRP A 34 -1.12 4.06 -16.95
C TRP A 34 -2.37 3.54 -16.22
N LEU A 35 -2.87 2.39 -16.65
CA LEU A 35 -4.14 1.85 -16.11
C LEU A 35 -4.02 1.36 -14.67
N TYR A 36 -2.88 0.75 -14.33
CA TYR A 36 -2.67 0.25 -12.98
C TYR A 36 -2.68 1.38 -11.93
N PRO A 37 -1.90 2.47 -12.06
CA PRO A 37 -1.97 3.61 -11.15
C PRO A 37 -3.37 4.22 -11.05
N VAL A 38 -4.08 4.40 -12.18
CA VAL A 38 -5.46 4.92 -12.20
C VAL A 38 -6.38 4.03 -11.38
N SER A 39 -6.30 2.71 -11.57
CA SER A 39 -7.13 1.76 -10.80
C SER A 39 -6.85 1.81 -9.29
N LYS A 40 -5.58 1.97 -8.91
CA LYS A 40 -5.16 2.05 -7.50
C LYS A 40 -5.51 3.39 -6.87
N ALA A 41 -5.42 4.50 -7.61
CA ALA A 41 -5.89 5.81 -7.17
C ALA A 41 -7.42 5.84 -6.98
N ALA A 42 -8.17 5.24 -7.91
CA ALA A 42 -9.62 5.08 -7.76
C ALA A 42 -9.96 4.26 -6.50
N LEU A 43 -9.22 3.17 -6.23
CA LEU A 43 -9.43 2.34 -5.05
C LEU A 43 -9.12 3.10 -3.75
N LEU A 44 -8.11 3.98 -3.76
CA LEU A 44 -7.79 4.85 -2.63
C LEU A 44 -8.97 5.79 -2.32
N GLN A 45 -9.57 6.40 -3.33
CA GLN A 45 -10.74 7.26 -3.13
C GLN A 45 -11.97 6.45 -2.71
N VAL A 46 -12.21 5.27 -3.27
CA VAL A 46 -13.27 4.35 -2.83
C VAL A 46 -13.13 3.98 -1.36
N THR A 47 -11.90 3.81 -0.85
CA THR A 47 -11.65 3.54 0.57
C THR A 47 -12.21 4.65 1.45
N ARG A 48 -11.93 5.91 1.11
CA ARG A 48 -12.42 7.09 1.86
C ARG A 48 -13.94 7.20 1.82
N SER A 49 -14.53 7.03 0.64
CA SER A 49 -15.98 7.09 0.47
C SER A 49 -16.69 6.01 1.27
N LEU A 50 -16.20 4.78 1.22
CA LEU A 50 -16.78 3.67 2.00
C LEU A 50 -16.58 3.85 3.51
N ALA A 51 -15.49 4.46 3.94
CA ALA A 51 -15.28 4.77 5.36
C ALA A 51 -16.34 5.75 5.87
N MET A 52 -16.75 6.74 5.05
CA MET A 52 -17.84 7.65 5.36
C MET A 52 -19.19 6.94 5.36
N ASP A 53 -19.48 6.17 4.31
CA ASP A 53 -20.79 5.53 4.14
C ASP A 53 -21.07 4.48 5.21
N TYR A 54 -20.04 3.76 5.69
CA TYR A 54 -20.19 2.62 6.59
C TYR A 54 -19.89 2.93 8.06
N ALA A 55 -19.52 4.16 8.38
CA ALA A 55 -19.18 4.55 9.75
C ALA A 55 -20.35 4.33 10.74
N ALA A 56 -21.59 4.67 10.33
CA ALA A 56 -22.78 4.47 11.14
C ALA A 56 -23.05 2.98 11.43
N ASP A 57 -22.59 2.09 10.57
CA ASP A 57 -22.70 0.63 10.70
C ASP A 57 -21.55 0.02 11.52
N ARG A 58 -20.70 0.86 12.11
CA ARG A 58 -19.49 0.45 12.86
C ARG A 58 -18.53 -0.40 12.03
N ILE A 59 -18.43 -0.11 10.73
CA ILE A 59 -17.51 -0.76 9.80
C ILE A 59 -16.37 0.22 9.46
N ARG A 60 -15.15 -0.17 9.77
CA ARG A 60 -13.96 0.59 9.42
C ARG A 60 -13.48 0.19 8.03
N VAL A 61 -13.03 1.15 7.25
CA VAL A 61 -12.49 0.90 5.91
C VAL A 61 -11.18 1.63 5.74
N ASN A 62 -10.10 0.89 5.55
CA ASN A 62 -8.77 1.42 5.36
C ASN A 62 -8.10 0.84 4.11
N SER A 63 -6.96 1.35 3.74
CA SER A 63 -6.12 0.77 2.70
C SER A 63 -4.68 0.63 3.13
N VAL A 64 -3.98 -0.30 2.48
CA VAL A 64 -2.52 -0.40 2.51
C VAL A 64 -1.98 -0.13 1.11
N SER A 65 -0.88 0.62 1.04
CA SER A 65 -0.15 0.96 -0.19
C SER A 65 1.24 0.31 -0.14
N PRO A 66 1.37 -0.94 -0.60
CA PRO A 66 2.68 -1.57 -0.66
C PRO A 66 3.61 -0.90 -1.67
N GLY A 67 4.90 -0.88 -1.35
CA GLY A 67 5.99 -0.67 -2.30
C GLY A 67 6.23 -1.90 -3.17
N TRP A 68 7.47 -2.05 -3.67
CA TRP A 68 7.86 -3.30 -4.31
C TRP A 68 7.90 -4.39 -3.24
N THR A 69 7.07 -5.39 -3.42
CA THR A 69 6.93 -6.52 -2.51
C THR A 69 7.23 -7.79 -3.29
N TRP A 70 8.04 -8.68 -2.70
CA TRP A 70 8.32 -9.98 -3.30
C TRP A 70 7.02 -10.71 -3.61
N SER A 71 6.85 -11.12 -4.84
CA SER A 71 5.61 -11.71 -5.34
C SER A 71 5.93 -12.68 -6.48
N ARG A 72 4.95 -13.49 -6.85
CA ARG A 72 5.09 -14.37 -8.01
C ARG A 72 5.57 -13.61 -9.27
N VAL A 73 5.09 -12.40 -9.50
CA VAL A 73 5.53 -11.60 -10.65
C VAL A 73 7.01 -11.26 -10.56
N MET A 74 7.52 -10.90 -9.37
CA MET A 74 8.94 -10.60 -9.16
C MET A 74 9.79 -11.86 -9.30
N ASP A 75 9.28 -12.97 -8.77
CA ASP A 75 9.90 -14.29 -8.87
C ASP A 75 10.05 -14.72 -10.34
N GLU A 76 8.98 -14.67 -11.11
CA GLU A 76 8.98 -14.99 -12.54
C GLU A 76 9.92 -14.09 -13.36
N LEU A 77 9.89 -12.77 -13.13
CA LEU A 77 10.74 -11.80 -13.83
C LEU A 77 12.24 -11.97 -13.53
N THR A 78 12.58 -12.43 -12.36
CA THR A 78 13.97 -12.59 -11.92
C THR A 78 14.45 -14.03 -11.92
N GLN A 79 13.60 -14.98 -12.30
CA GLN A 79 13.89 -16.42 -12.27
C GLN A 79 14.32 -16.89 -10.86
N GLY A 80 13.61 -16.39 -9.84
CA GLY A 80 13.86 -16.72 -8.45
C GLY A 80 14.99 -15.90 -7.77
N ASP A 81 15.66 -15.02 -8.50
CA ASP A 81 16.75 -14.22 -7.92
C ASP A 81 16.22 -13.05 -7.08
N ARG A 82 15.92 -13.33 -5.82
CA ARG A 82 15.53 -12.32 -4.84
C ARG A 82 16.60 -11.25 -4.68
N ALA A 83 17.88 -11.61 -4.64
CA ALA A 83 18.96 -10.67 -4.44
C ALA A 83 19.06 -9.64 -5.60
N LYS A 84 18.75 -10.07 -6.83
CA LYS A 84 18.62 -9.16 -7.98
C LYS A 84 17.49 -8.16 -7.77
N THR A 85 16.33 -8.62 -7.30
CA THR A 85 15.21 -7.73 -6.98
C THR A 85 15.59 -6.71 -5.93
N ASP A 86 16.23 -7.12 -4.85
CA ASP A 86 16.63 -6.23 -3.76
C ASP A 86 17.66 -5.20 -4.22
N ARG A 87 18.66 -5.60 -5.02
CA ARG A 87 19.64 -4.64 -5.59
C ARG A 87 18.97 -3.54 -6.44
N VAL A 88 18.00 -3.91 -7.26
CA VAL A 88 17.27 -2.92 -8.08
C VAL A 88 16.31 -2.08 -7.22
N ALA A 89 15.66 -2.69 -6.25
CA ALA A 89 14.74 -2.01 -5.33
C ALA A 89 15.44 -0.99 -4.42
N ALA A 90 16.72 -1.20 -4.13
CA ALA A 90 17.52 -0.34 -3.25
C ALA A 90 17.53 1.14 -3.69
N ASP A 91 17.49 1.41 -4.98
CA ASP A 91 17.45 2.78 -5.50
C ASP A 91 16.10 3.49 -5.25
N TYR A 92 15.05 2.73 -4.95
CA TYR A 92 13.68 3.22 -4.83
C TYR A 92 13.10 3.09 -3.42
N HIS A 93 13.82 2.47 -2.49
CA HIS A 93 13.34 2.24 -1.13
C HIS A 93 14.41 2.66 -0.12
N LEU A 94 14.05 3.49 0.86
CA LEU A 94 14.96 3.91 1.93
C LEU A 94 15.53 2.72 2.71
N LEU A 95 14.75 1.63 2.82
CA LEU A 95 15.19 0.39 3.48
C LEU A 95 16.09 -0.49 2.59
N GLY A 96 16.41 -0.05 1.35
CA GLY A 96 17.40 -0.69 0.49
C GLY A 96 17.03 -2.08 -0.06
N ARG A 97 15.75 -2.45 -0.07
CA ARG A 97 15.27 -3.75 -0.53
C ARG A 97 13.78 -3.72 -0.93
N ALA A 98 13.33 -4.76 -1.59
CA ALA A 98 11.90 -5.04 -1.69
C ALA A 98 11.35 -5.54 -0.34
N GLY A 99 10.07 -5.30 -0.08
CA GLY A 99 9.38 -5.83 1.09
C GLY A 99 9.02 -7.31 0.96
N ASP A 100 8.72 -7.93 2.08
CA ASP A 100 8.14 -9.26 2.12
C ASP A 100 6.61 -9.18 2.26
N PRO A 101 5.85 -10.13 1.70
CA PRO A 101 4.41 -10.20 1.88
C PRO A 101 3.97 -10.22 3.35
N ALA A 102 4.75 -10.84 4.21
CA ALA A 102 4.49 -10.90 5.64
C ALA A 102 4.50 -9.50 6.29
N GLU A 103 5.40 -8.60 5.87
CA GLU A 103 5.47 -7.23 6.39
C GLU A 103 4.19 -6.44 6.05
N VAL A 104 3.63 -6.66 4.87
CA VAL A 104 2.34 -6.08 4.49
C VAL A 104 1.20 -6.72 5.28
N ALA A 105 1.25 -8.04 5.47
CA ALA A 105 0.22 -8.79 6.19
C ALA A 105 0.10 -8.36 7.67
N GLU A 106 1.19 -8.04 8.35
CA GLU A 106 1.17 -7.52 9.72
C GLU A 106 0.38 -6.21 9.83
N VAL A 107 0.57 -5.28 8.89
CA VAL A 107 -0.21 -4.03 8.88
C VAL A 107 -1.68 -4.30 8.59
N VAL A 108 -1.97 -5.24 7.68
CA VAL A 108 -3.35 -5.66 7.39
C VAL A 108 -4.00 -6.28 8.64
N ALA A 109 -3.30 -7.16 9.33
CA ALA A 109 -3.78 -7.79 10.57
C ALA A 109 -4.08 -6.74 11.65
N PHE A 110 -3.19 -5.75 11.85
CA PHE A 110 -3.45 -4.60 12.72
C PHE A 110 -4.73 -3.87 12.33
N LEU A 111 -4.89 -3.51 11.05
CA LEU A 111 -6.05 -2.75 10.57
C LEU A 111 -7.37 -3.53 10.66
N LEU A 112 -7.32 -4.85 10.61
CA LEU A 112 -8.50 -5.71 10.78
C LEU A 112 -8.85 -5.97 12.26
N SER A 113 -7.90 -5.77 13.17
CA SER A 113 -8.07 -6.03 14.60
C SER A 113 -8.71 -4.85 15.35
N ASP A 114 -9.12 -5.10 16.61
CA ASP A 114 -9.66 -4.08 17.51
C ASP A 114 -8.61 -3.06 17.95
N HIS A 115 -7.30 -3.36 17.80
CA HIS A 115 -6.24 -2.39 18.04
C HIS A 115 -6.32 -1.16 17.11
N ALA A 116 -6.98 -1.30 15.96
CA ALA A 116 -7.26 -0.21 15.03
C ALA A 116 -8.67 0.38 15.18
N SER A 117 -9.29 0.30 16.35
CA SER A 117 -10.68 0.70 16.59
C SER A 117 -10.99 2.17 16.26
N PHE A 118 -9.99 3.05 16.29
CA PHE A 118 -10.13 4.47 15.93
C PHE A 118 -9.47 4.83 14.60
N VAL A 119 -9.26 3.83 13.73
CA VAL A 119 -8.59 3.99 12.42
C VAL A 119 -9.58 3.65 11.30
N THR A 120 -10.00 4.67 10.53
CA THR A 120 -10.85 4.49 9.33
C THR A 120 -10.55 5.58 8.31
N GLY A 121 -10.74 5.30 7.00
CA GLY A 121 -10.48 6.22 5.90
C GLY A 121 -8.99 6.47 5.61
N ALA A 122 -8.11 5.80 6.31
CA ALA A 122 -6.66 5.97 6.20
C ALA A 122 -6.04 5.06 5.12
N ASP A 123 -4.89 5.50 4.61
CA ASP A 123 -4.04 4.71 3.72
C ASP A 123 -2.65 4.57 4.33
N TYR A 124 -2.22 3.36 4.58
CA TYR A 124 -0.95 3.03 5.21
C TYR A 124 0.07 2.60 4.16
N ALA A 125 1.11 3.42 3.98
CA ALA A 125 2.24 3.04 3.15
C ALA A 125 3.04 1.92 3.85
N VAL A 126 3.23 0.80 3.16
CA VAL A 126 4.10 -0.31 3.56
C VAL A 126 5.10 -0.49 2.43
N ASP A 127 5.98 0.46 2.28
CA ASP A 127 6.72 0.71 1.05
C ASP A 127 8.23 0.95 1.23
N GLY A 128 8.74 0.65 2.42
CA GLY A 128 10.17 0.83 2.69
C GLY A 128 10.66 2.28 2.52
N GLY A 129 9.74 3.26 2.62
CA GLY A 129 10.04 4.68 2.46
C GLY A 129 10.02 5.18 1.01
N TYR A 130 9.53 4.39 0.07
CA TYR A 130 9.41 4.79 -1.35
C TYR A 130 8.67 6.12 -1.52
N SER A 131 7.49 6.24 -0.93
CA SER A 131 6.66 7.45 -1.05
C SER A 131 7.16 8.63 -0.22
N ALA A 132 8.09 8.42 0.69
CA ALA A 132 8.73 9.46 1.49
C ALA A 132 9.94 10.09 0.77
N MET A 133 10.49 9.43 -0.26
CA MET A 133 11.63 9.95 -1.00
C MET A 133 11.21 11.06 -1.96
N GLY A 134 11.99 12.15 -1.93
CA GLY A 134 11.98 13.18 -2.95
C GLY A 134 12.86 12.81 -4.17
N PRO A 135 13.00 13.74 -5.13
CA PRO A 135 13.81 13.53 -6.33
C PRO A 135 15.29 13.21 -6.07
N GLU A 136 15.79 13.56 -4.89
CA GLU A 136 17.19 13.33 -4.48
C GLU A 136 17.49 11.86 -4.15
N GLN A 137 16.47 11.03 -3.97
CA GLN A 137 16.60 9.59 -3.73
C GLN A 137 17.60 9.25 -2.60
N ALA A 138 17.47 9.90 -1.45
CA ALA A 138 18.36 9.77 -0.30
C ALA A 138 19.87 10.09 -0.60
N ARG A 139 20.16 10.76 -1.69
CA ARG A 139 21.51 11.19 -2.09
C ARG A 139 21.66 12.69 -1.80
N PRO A 140 22.58 13.11 -0.89
CA PRO A 140 22.76 14.53 -0.60
C PRO A 140 23.11 15.31 -1.86
N ALA A 141 22.25 16.25 -2.28
CA ALA A 141 22.47 17.05 -3.49
C ALA A 141 23.40 18.23 -3.22
N ILE A 142 23.25 18.91 -2.06
CA ILE A 142 24.02 20.11 -1.72
C ILE A 142 25.54 19.90 -1.74
N PRO A 143 26.09 18.82 -1.12
CA PRO A 143 27.54 18.57 -1.18
C PRO A 143 28.09 18.38 -2.59
N ARG A 144 27.25 18.02 -3.56
CA ARG A 144 27.67 17.83 -4.97
C ARG A 144 27.91 19.17 -5.68
N LEU A 145 27.40 20.28 -5.13
CA LEU A 145 27.65 21.61 -5.66
C LEU A 145 29.09 22.11 -5.34
N ALA A 146 29.74 21.49 -4.35
CA ALA A 146 31.09 21.84 -3.92
C ALA A 146 32.19 20.94 -4.53
N GLN A 147 31.83 19.98 -5.34
CA GLN A 147 32.73 19.10 -6.10
C GLN A 147 32.95 19.62 -7.52
#